data_0fbad4437e73a7ad4fe04dd71952166b
#
_entry.id   0fbad4437e73a7ad4fe04dd71952166b
#
_cell.length_a   1.000
_cell.length_b   1.000
_cell.length_c   1.000
_cell.angle_alpha   90.00
_cell.angle_beta   90.00
_cell.angle_gamma   90.00
#
_symmetry.space_group_name_H-M   'P 1'
#
loop_
_entity.id
_entity.type
_entity.pdbx_description
1 polymer ?
#
loop_
_entity_poly.entity_id
_entity_poly.type
_entity_poly.pdbx_seq_one_letter_code
_entity_poly.pdbx_strand_id
1 'polypeptide(L)'
;MDNTLWEKIAAFNFDDPMSEYGFSTRLATENFWTIGFTQKAILEYKKFMYLAGTSDLMVSPSEIIDIVWHQHLIFTQSYSDLCNIIGKNIQHIPSTHNKEDFEKFKLAKHRTKKLYNENFEAQPPEIWDYSDMYETLHLPKSQFKIRTFIIFGILSFIALLPPLYFLLKPAYLQIQNPYFLQGYIALIFLSFIGLRLYNKSYLITIVKAFKPYSFIHQLNPFELVYLKTQQLQNVVHGNVDTLVKKGTIVVKSEKLKLKDEVSADNIEEFTIIESLKHLGNVPYEPLLKQLLQKPIFSMVANSMDAFKKYFIKSKSFGKLFYLNFVILSIVLMLGLLRLVTGVLRDKPVDLIALILIIQAIVVITFLWRLSMLVCIDTVPRFYKEEILPAREDQKNWDWQYFLIGTAILSPAFVPMAKLSNSSSSGSDSSSCSSGCGSSCSSCGGCGGD
;
A
#
# COMPACT_ATOMS: atom_id res chain seq x y z
N MET A 1 27.70 26.15 4.77
CA MET A 1 26.70 25.98 3.69
C MET A 1 26.60 27.28 2.89
N ASP A 2 26.62 27.23 1.57
CA ASP A 2 26.22 28.36 0.73
C ASP A 2 24.69 28.44 0.65
N ASN A 3 24.13 29.37 1.42
CA ASN A 3 22.67 29.50 1.53
C ASN A 3 22.02 29.92 0.21
N THR A 4 22.68 30.79 -0.57
CA THR A 4 22.15 31.29 -1.85
C THR A 4 22.05 30.18 -2.89
N LEU A 5 23.06 29.31 -2.96
CA LEU A 5 23.01 28.15 -3.84
C LEU A 5 21.98 27.13 -3.37
N TRP A 6 21.93 26.87 -2.06
CA TRP A 6 20.95 25.93 -1.51
C TRP A 6 19.51 26.37 -1.78
N GLU A 7 19.17 27.63 -1.59
CA GLU A 7 17.83 28.17 -1.87
C GLU A 7 17.42 27.94 -3.32
N LYS A 8 18.32 28.14 -4.28
CA LYS A 8 18.09 27.89 -5.72
C LYS A 8 17.82 26.39 -5.98
N ILE A 9 18.64 25.50 -5.40
CA ILE A 9 18.48 24.05 -5.54
C ILE A 9 17.19 23.58 -4.85
N ALA A 10 16.89 24.08 -3.66
CA ALA A 10 15.68 23.73 -2.92
C ALA A 10 14.41 24.15 -3.66
N ALA A 11 14.42 25.31 -4.29
CA ALA A 11 13.32 25.84 -5.10
C ALA A 11 13.15 25.16 -6.46
N PHE A 12 14.14 24.39 -6.94
CA PHE A 12 14.05 23.71 -8.24
C PHE A 12 12.88 22.73 -8.27
N ASN A 13 12.01 22.87 -9.26
CA ASN A 13 10.84 22.01 -9.44
C ASN A 13 11.08 20.98 -10.55
N PHE A 14 11.11 19.71 -10.21
CA PHE A 14 11.31 18.61 -11.16
C PHE A 14 10.08 18.34 -12.05
N ASP A 15 8.90 18.78 -11.63
CA ASP A 15 7.63 18.59 -12.33
C ASP A 15 7.18 19.87 -13.07
N ASP A 16 8.11 20.76 -13.41
CA ASP A 16 7.83 21.95 -14.22
C ASP A 16 8.35 21.73 -15.68
N PRO A 17 7.48 21.84 -16.70
CA PRO A 17 6.03 22.05 -16.60
C PRO A 17 5.27 20.83 -16.08
N MET A 18 4.12 21.07 -15.42
CA MET A 18 3.27 20.01 -14.90
C MET A 18 2.87 19.03 -16.01
N SER A 19 2.95 17.74 -15.71
CA SER A 19 2.64 16.64 -16.62
C SER A 19 1.94 15.52 -15.86
N GLU A 20 1.00 14.82 -16.53
CA GLU A 20 0.30 13.67 -15.96
C GLU A 20 1.24 12.52 -15.54
N TYR A 21 2.38 12.39 -16.20
CA TYR A 21 3.42 11.40 -15.91
C TYR A 21 4.79 12.07 -15.83
N GLY A 22 4.86 13.11 -14.99
CA GLY A 22 6.08 13.87 -14.70
C GLY A 22 7.06 13.08 -13.82
N PHE A 23 8.10 13.77 -13.38
CA PHE A 23 9.20 13.18 -12.63
C PHE A 23 8.74 12.49 -11.35
N SER A 24 8.01 13.19 -10.47
CA SER A 24 7.59 12.64 -9.18
C SER A 24 6.57 11.51 -9.32
N THR A 25 5.60 11.65 -10.23
CA THR A 25 4.60 10.60 -10.52
C THR A 25 5.26 9.34 -11.05
N ARG A 26 6.21 9.48 -11.97
CA ARG A 26 6.95 8.36 -12.53
C ARG A 26 7.81 7.66 -11.47
N LEU A 27 8.57 8.44 -10.68
CA LEU A 27 9.39 7.92 -9.58
C LEU A 27 8.56 7.11 -8.58
N ALA A 28 7.42 7.65 -8.12
CA ALA A 28 6.52 6.97 -7.19
C ALA A 28 5.92 5.70 -7.79
N THR A 29 5.48 5.75 -9.06
CA THR A 29 4.82 4.63 -9.74
C THR A 29 5.77 3.46 -9.96
N GLU A 30 6.98 3.72 -10.46
CA GLU A 30 7.97 2.69 -10.80
C GLU A 30 8.53 2.00 -9.54
N ASN A 31 8.60 2.72 -8.40
CA ASN A 31 9.14 2.20 -7.14
C ASN A 31 8.08 1.85 -6.10
N PHE A 32 6.79 2.00 -6.42
CA PHE A 32 5.69 1.77 -5.48
C PHE A 32 5.80 2.61 -4.19
N TRP A 33 6.38 3.81 -4.27
CA TRP A 33 6.54 4.69 -3.13
C TRP A 33 5.27 5.46 -2.82
N THR A 34 5.10 5.81 -1.54
CA THR A 34 4.06 6.75 -1.11
C THR A 34 4.40 8.18 -1.53
N ILE A 35 3.38 9.04 -1.60
CA ILE A 35 3.56 10.45 -1.96
C ILE A 35 4.55 11.13 -1.01
N GLY A 36 4.36 10.95 0.32
CA GLY A 36 5.24 11.56 1.32
C GLY A 36 6.68 11.03 1.26
N PHE A 37 6.87 9.73 1.03
CA PHE A 37 8.21 9.17 0.88
C PHE A 37 8.90 9.67 -0.38
N THR A 38 8.19 9.77 -1.50
CA THR A 38 8.72 10.30 -2.77
C THR A 38 9.19 11.75 -2.62
N GLN A 39 8.38 12.60 -2.00
CA GLN A 39 8.74 13.99 -1.74
C GLN A 39 10.00 14.11 -0.87
N LYS A 40 10.08 13.26 0.16
CA LYS A 40 11.26 13.22 1.04
C LYS A 40 12.51 12.74 0.32
N ALA A 41 12.40 11.69 -0.49
CA ALA A 41 13.51 11.18 -1.31
C ALA A 41 14.03 12.25 -2.31
N ILE A 42 13.11 12.99 -2.93
CA ILE A 42 13.47 14.12 -3.82
C ILE A 42 14.19 15.23 -3.05
N LEU A 43 13.72 15.58 -1.85
CA LEU A 43 14.38 16.57 -1.02
C LEU A 43 15.81 16.14 -0.64
N GLU A 44 16.00 14.89 -0.25
CA GLU A 44 17.30 14.34 0.09
C GLU A 44 18.22 14.21 -1.13
N TYR A 45 17.65 13.93 -2.31
CA TYR A 45 18.40 14.01 -3.58
C TYR A 45 18.89 15.43 -3.87
N LYS A 46 18.09 16.46 -3.65
CA LYS A 46 18.52 17.88 -3.77
C LYS A 46 19.70 18.18 -2.85
N LYS A 47 19.65 17.74 -1.59
CA LYS A 47 20.76 17.89 -0.64
C LYS A 47 22.01 17.16 -1.10
N PHE A 48 21.85 15.93 -1.62
CA PHE A 48 22.96 15.17 -2.19
C PHE A 48 23.60 15.92 -3.40
N MET A 49 22.79 16.45 -4.32
CA MET A 49 23.26 17.21 -5.48
C MET A 49 23.99 18.48 -5.07
N TYR A 50 23.53 19.16 -4.01
CA TYR A 50 24.26 20.27 -3.40
C TYR A 50 25.64 19.84 -2.93
N LEU A 51 25.79 18.74 -2.20
CA LEU A 51 27.06 18.22 -1.72
C LEU A 51 27.96 17.79 -2.87
N ALA A 52 27.42 17.16 -3.91
CA ALA A 52 28.18 16.75 -5.09
C ALA A 52 28.68 17.94 -5.90
N GLY A 53 27.94 19.03 -5.93
CA GLY A 53 28.31 20.28 -6.58
C GLY A 53 29.40 21.05 -5.84
N THR A 54 29.28 21.13 -4.51
CA THR A 54 30.17 21.95 -3.66
C THR A 54 31.44 21.21 -3.19
N SER A 55 31.47 19.86 -3.32
CA SER A 55 32.66 19.08 -2.95
C SER A 55 33.62 18.90 -4.11
N ASP A 56 34.93 19.08 -3.86
CA ASP A 56 36.00 18.75 -4.80
C ASP A 56 36.29 17.24 -4.87
N LEU A 57 35.81 16.50 -3.89
CA LEU A 57 36.06 15.08 -3.77
C LEU A 57 34.74 14.30 -4.01
N MET A 58 34.88 13.10 -4.55
CA MET A 58 33.75 12.20 -4.81
C MET A 58 32.89 11.97 -3.56
N VAL A 59 31.58 12.13 -3.69
CA VAL A 59 30.55 11.77 -2.75
C VAL A 59 29.74 10.59 -3.30
N SER A 60 29.07 9.83 -2.43
CA SER A 60 28.31 8.66 -2.84
C SER A 60 26.87 8.75 -2.29
N PRO A 61 25.83 8.52 -3.11
CA PRO A 61 24.44 8.51 -2.66
C PRO A 61 24.12 7.28 -1.82
N SER A 62 22.95 7.28 -1.15
CA SER A 62 22.28 6.05 -0.70
C SER A 62 21.61 5.36 -1.89
N GLU A 63 21.18 4.09 -1.71
CA GLU A 63 20.47 3.36 -2.77
C GLU A 63 19.17 4.06 -3.18
N ILE A 64 18.44 4.63 -2.23
CA ILE A 64 17.21 5.41 -2.51
C ILE A 64 17.53 6.68 -3.30
N ILE A 65 18.57 7.41 -2.92
CA ILE A 65 18.99 8.63 -3.65
C ILE A 65 19.49 8.28 -5.04
N ASP A 66 20.17 7.15 -5.20
CA ASP A 66 20.64 6.66 -6.49
C ASP A 66 19.46 6.34 -7.44
N ILE A 67 18.38 5.75 -6.93
CA ILE A 67 17.13 5.56 -7.67
C ILE A 67 16.58 6.92 -8.17
N VAL A 68 16.51 7.92 -7.30
CA VAL A 68 16.04 9.27 -7.68
C VAL A 68 16.96 9.89 -8.74
N TRP A 69 18.27 9.72 -8.59
CA TRP A 69 19.26 10.22 -9.55
C TRP A 69 19.12 9.55 -10.91
N HIS A 70 19.03 8.22 -10.97
CA HIS A 70 18.79 7.49 -12.22
C HIS A 70 17.49 7.95 -12.90
N GLN A 71 16.43 8.17 -12.14
CA GLN A 71 15.19 8.73 -12.68
C GLN A 71 15.41 10.12 -13.27
N HIS A 72 16.20 10.99 -12.61
CA HIS A 72 16.45 12.35 -13.09
C HIS A 72 17.32 12.37 -14.36
N LEU A 73 18.25 11.43 -14.52
CA LEU A 73 19.06 11.31 -15.74
C LEU A 73 18.23 11.04 -17.00
N ILE A 74 17.04 10.43 -16.85
CA ILE A 74 16.10 10.23 -17.97
C ILE A 74 15.48 11.57 -18.42
N PHE A 75 15.31 12.52 -17.50
CA PHE A 75 14.83 13.87 -17.76
C PHE A 75 16.02 14.80 -18.06
N THR A 76 16.69 14.54 -19.19
CA THR A 76 18.00 15.11 -19.54
C THR A 76 18.05 16.65 -19.50
N GLN A 77 16.98 17.33 -19.96
CA GLN A 77 16.90 18.80 -19.92
C GLN A 77 16.86 19.29 -18.46
N SER A 78 15.95 18.74 -17.65
CA SER A 78 15.81 19.08 -16.24
C SER A 78 17.13 18.82 -15.47
N TYR A 79 17.83 17.71 -15.81
CA TYR A 79 19.14 17.40 -15.23
C TYR A 79 20.19 18.45 -15.58
N SER A 80 20.23 18.85 -16.85
CA SER A 80 21.15 19.92 -17.33
C SER A 80 20.85 21.25 -16.63
N ASP A 81 19.56 21.60 -16.49
CA ASP A 81 19.14 22.84 -15.84
C ASP A 81 19.57 22.89 -14.37
N LEU A 82 19.38 21.76 -13.64
CA LEU A 82 19.88 21.65 -12.26
C LEU A 82 21.41 21.76 -12.18
N CYS A 83 22.16 21.11 -13.08
CA CYS A 83 23.61 21.21 -13.14
C CYS A 83 24.06 22.63 -13.44
N ASN A 84 23.35 23.36 -14.28
CA ASN A 84 23.62 24.78 -14.57
C ASN A 84 23.43 25.67 -13.33
N ILE A 85 22.38 25.42 -12.53
CA ILE A 85 22.17 26.13 -11.26
C ILE A 85 23.28 25.83 -10.27
N ILE A 86 23.75 24.59 -10.21
CA ILE A 86 24.87 24.17 -9.35
C ILE A 86 26.19 24.75 -9.83
N GLY A 87 26.33 25.07 -11.13
CA GLY A 87 27.56 25.54 -11.75
C GLY A 87 28.60 24.44 -12.02
N LYS A 88 28.19 23.16 -11.95
CA LYS A 88 29.08 22.00 -12.15
C LYS A 88 28.30 20.85 -12.81
N ASN A 89 28.87 20.27 -13.85
CA ASN A 89 28.33 19.07 -14.47
C ASN A 89 28.65 17.84 -13.58
N ILE A 90 27.65 17.28 -12.95
CA ILE A 90 27.81 16.13 -12.05
C ILE A 90 27.55 14.86 -12.85
N GLN A 91 28.62 14.06 -13.03
CA GLN A 91 28.57 12.81 -13.77
C GLN A 91 28.20 11.66 -12.81
N HIS A 92 27.23 10.85 -13.21
CA HIS A 92 26.92 9.62 -12.51
C HIS A 92 27.96 8.54 -12.85
N ILE A 93 28.72 8.11 -11.84
CA ILE A 93 29.71 7.04 -11.98
C ILE A 93 29.10 5.76 -11.42
N PRO A 94 28.74 4.78 -12.26
CA PRO A 94 28.15 3.52 -11.78
C PRO A 94 29.15 2.77 -10.90
N SER A 95 28.68 2.13 -9.84
CA SER A 95 29.53 1.25 -9.03
C SER A 95 29.92 0.02 -9.86
N THR A 96 31.23 -0.17 -10.07
CA THR A 96 31.74 -1.41 -10.62
C THR A 96 31.86 -2.44 -9.50
N HIS A 97 31.63 -3.71 -9.78
CA HIS A 97 31.79 -4.78 -8.77
C HIS A 97 33.28 -5.13 -8.50
N ASN A 98 34.21 -4.25 -8.91
CA ASN A 98 35.64 -4.42 -8.69
C ASN A 98 36.01 -4.15 -7.23
N LYS A 99 36.78 -5.03 -6.63
CA LYS A 99 37.24 -4.89 -5.24
C LYS A 99 38.03 -3.61 -4.97
N GLU A 100 38.78 -3.14 -5.97
CA GLU A 100 39.57 -1.89 -5.88
C GLU A 100 38.70 -0.63 -5.73
N ASP A 101 37.52 -0.63 -6.36
CA ASP A 101 36.55 0.46 -6.24
C ASP A 101 35.80 0.45 -4.92
N PHE A 102 35.70 -0.71 -4.23
CA PHE A 102 34.94 -0.84 -2.98
C PHE A 102 35.42 0.12 -1.89
N GLU A 103 36.74 0.21 -1.65
CA GLU A 103 37.29 1.13 -0.64
C GLU A 103 37.06 2.60 -1.04
N LYS A 104 37.16 2.93 -2.33
CA LYS A 104 36.85 4.26 -2.84
C LYS A 104 35.41 4.67 -2.58
N PHE A 105 34.43 3.80 -2.88
CA PHE A 105 33.01 4.07 -2.60
C PHE A 105 32.72 4.14 -1.10
N LYS A 106 33.33 3.30 -0.29
CA LYS A 106 33.21 3.32 1.16
C LYS A 106 33.72 4.65 1.75
N LEU A 107 34.88 5.12 1.30
CA LEU A 107 35.40 6.44 1.69
C LEU A 107 34.50 7.57 1.22
N ALA A 108 33.96 7.48 -0.01
CA ALA A 108 32.99 8.45 -0.53
C ALA A 108 31.71 8.49 0.31
N LYS A 109 31.16 7.33 0.70
CA LYS A 109 29.98 7.24 1.58
C LYS A 109 30.25 7.87 2.95
N HIS A 110 31.39 7.59 3.56
CA HIS A 110 31.78 8.22 4.84
C HIS A 110 31.92 9.75 4.70
N ARG A 111 32.51 10.21 3.60
CA ARG A 111 32.64 11.65 3.30
C ARG A 111 31.30 12.30 3.10
N THR A 112 30.37 11.65 2.38
CA THR A 112 29.00 12.15 2.20
C THR A 112 28.35 12.39 3.55
N LYS A 113 28.43 11.42 4.47
CA LYS A 113 27.86 11.53 5.82
C LYS A 113 28.44 12.69 6.60
N LYS A 114 29.76 12.88 6.53
CA LYS A 114 30.44 14.00 7.18
C LYS A 114 29.98 15.34 6.62
N LEU A 115 30.02 15.51 5.30
CA LEU A 115 29.64 16.76 4.61
C LEU A 115 28.13 17.04 4.83
N TYR A 116 27.31 16.00 4.87
CA TYR A 116 25.88 16.16 5.15
C TYR A 116 25.66 16.74 6.54
N ASN A 117 26.30 16.19 7.56
CA ASN A 117 26.18 16.68 8.93
C ASN A 117 26.77 18.09 9.14
N GLU A 118 27.76 18.49 8.34
CA GLU A 118 28.34 19.82 8.37
C GLU A 118 27.47 20.91 7.71
N ASN A 119 26.62 20.51 6.73
CA ASN A 119 25.79 21.44 5.96
C ASN A 119 24.30 21.37 6.33
N PHE A 120 23.84 20.21 6.76
CA PHE A 120 22.44 19.95 7.10
C PHE A 120 22.38 19.33 8.51
N GLU A 121 21.21 18.90 8.93
CA GLU A 121 21.07 18.11 10.16
C GLU A 121 21.49 16.65 9.94
N ALA A 122 21.16 15.75 10.88
CA ALA A 122 21.45 14.34 10.71
C ALA A 122 20.72 13.73 9.50
N GLN A 123 21.40 12.82 8.81
CA GLN A 123 20.79 12.08 7.69
C GLN A 123 19.53 11.32 8.14
N PRO A 124 18.37 11.48 7.49
CA PRO A 124 17.17 10.70 7.83
C PRO A 124 17.37 9.22 7.49
N PRO A 125 17.27 8.32 8.51
CA PRO A 125 17.63 6.92 8.34
C PRO A 125 16.83 6.23 7.22
N GLU A 126 15.55 6.57 7.04
CA GLU A 126 14.66 5.96 6.06
C GLU A 126 15.10 6.17 4.61
N ILE A 127 15.92 7.20 4.34
CA ILE A 127 16.47 7.48 3.00
C ILE A 127 17.92 7.04 2.88
N TRP A 128 18.70 7.10 3.99
CA TRP A 128 20.14 6.91 3.92
C TRP A 128 20.63 5.54 4.34
N ASP A 129 19.84 4.81 5.17
CA ASP A 129 20.27 3.53 5.76
C ASP A 129 19.57 2.31 5.16
N TYR A 130 18.54 2.51 4.32
CA TYR A 130 17.74 1.43 3.72
C TYR A 130 17.83 1.45 2.20
N SER A 131 17.57 0.28 1.59
CA SER A 131 17.54 0.11 0.13
C SER A 131 16.13 0.21 -0.46
N ASP A 132 15.10 0.07 0.39
CA ASP A 132 13.70 0.17 -0.03
C ASP A 132 12.85 0.79 1.10
N MET A 133 11.80 1.54 0.71
CA MET A 133 10.84 2.15 1.62
C MET A 133 10.24 1.14 2.62
N TYR A 134 9.94 -0.07 2.18
CA TYR A 134 9.29 -1.10 3.00
C TYR A 134 10.20 -1.70 4.06
N GLU A 135 11.52 -1.65 3.89
CA GLU A 135 12.50 -2.13 4.88
C GLU A 135 12.43 -1.37 6.20
N THR A 136 11.98 -0.11 6.15
CA THR A 136 11.75 0.72 7.35
C THR A 136 10.75 0.14 8.34
N LEU A 137 9.91 -0.82 7.91
CA LEU A 137 8.96 -1.52 8.76
C LEU A 137 9.62 -2.63 9.62
N HIS A 138 10.87 -3.00 9.34
CA HIS A 138 11.58 -4.07 10.05
C HIS A 138 10.80 -5.38 10.17
N LEU A 139 10.07 -5.75 9.11
CA LEU A 139 9.29 -6.98 9.06
C LEU A 139 10.10 -8.11 8.42
N PRO A 140 10.66 -9.04 9.20
CA PRO A 140 11.40 -10.18 8.65
C PRO A 140 10.47 -11.04 7.78
N LYS A 141 10.98 -11.55 6.67
CA LYS A 141 10.23 -12.45 5.78
C LYS A 141 9.87 -13.76 6.50
N SER A 142 8.70 -14.29 6.21
CA SER A 142 8.28 -15.61 6.70
C SER A 142 9.13 -16.72 6.07
N GLN A 143 9.56 -17.68 6.88
CA GLN A 143 10.27 -18.87 6.39
C GLN A 143 9.39 -19.77 5.54
N PHE A 144 8.12 -19.93 5.92
CA PHE A 144 7.14 -20.70 5.17
C PHE A 144 6.20 -19.77 4.41
N LYS A 145 6.00 -20.04 3.11
CA LYS A 145 4.99 -19.36 2.30
C LYS A 145 3.60 -19.81 2.77
N ILE A 146 2.66 -18.90 2.87
CA ILE A 146 1.27 -19.19 3.27
C ILE A 146 0.67 -20.29 2.38
N ARG A 147 0.89 -20.24 1.06
CA ARG A 147 0.40 -21.29 0.12
C ARG A 147 0.92 -22.68 0.50
N THR A 148 2.21 -22.80 0.79
CA THR A 148 2.83 -24.07 1.19
C THR A 148 2.24 -24.56 2.49
N PHE A 149 2.04 -23.66 3.49
CA PHE A 149 1.42 -23.99 4.76
C PHE A 149 -0.02 -24.49 4.61
N ILE A 150 -0.83 -23.86 3.74
CA ILE A 150 -2.21 -24.30 3.47
C ILE A 150 -2.21 -25.71 2.88
N ILE A 151 -1.35 -26.00 1.89
CA ILE A 151 -1.26 -27.33 1.26
C ILE A 151 -0.92 -28.39 2.32
N PHE A 152 0.13 -28.18 3.10
CA PHE A 152 0.48 -29.11 4.17
C PHE A 152 -0.59 -29.23 5.24
N GLY A 153 -1.26 -28.11 5.58
CA GLY A 153 -2.38 -28.10 6.52
C GLY A 153 -3.54 -28.94 6.05
N ILE A 154 -3.93 -28.84 4.77
CA ILE A 154 -5.00 -29.65 4.19
C ILE A 154 -4.60 -31.14 4.15
N LEU A 155 -3.39 -31.46 3.74
CA LEU A 155 -2.91 -32.84 3.75
C LEU A 155 -2.87 -33.44 5.15
N SER A 156 -2.38 -32.67 6.13
CA SER A 156 -2.40 -33.06 7.54
C SER A 156 -3.81 -33.24 8.08
N PHE A 157 -4.74 -32.36 7.70
CA PHE A 157 -6.14 -32.44 8.08
C PHE A 157 -6.77 -33.77 7.60
N ILE A 158 -6.54 -34.15 6.34
CA ILE A 158 -7.03 -35.40 5.77
C ILE A 158 -6.37 -36.62 6.45
N ALA A 159 -5.06 -36.58 6.66
CA ALA A 159 -4.31 -37.67 7.28
C ALA A 159 -4.70 -37.90 8.77
N LEU A 160 -5.10 -36.83 9.49
CA LEU A 160 -5.51 -36.92 10.88
C LEU A 160 -6.95 -37.39 11.07
N LEU A 161 -7.80 -37.39 10.03
CA LEU A 161 -9.20 -37.83 10.12
C LEU A 161 -9.36 -39.25 10.68
N PRO A 162 -8.71 -40.32 10.16
CA PRO A 162 -8.88 -41.66 10.67
C PRO A 162 -8.44 -41.83 12.13
N PRO A 163 -7.21 -41.44 12.53
CA PRO A 163 -6.79 -41.66 13.92
C PRO A 163 -7.64 -40.85 14.92
N LEU A 164 -8.01 -39.61 14.60
CA LEU A 164 -8.89 -38.79 15.46
C LEU A 164 -10.30 -39.37 15.53
N TYR A 165 -10.83 -39.99 14.45
CA TYR A 165 -12.08 -40.67 14.48
C TYR A 165 -12.11 -41.80 15.54
N PHE A 166 -11.10 -42.68 15.50
CA PHE A 166 -11.02 -43.78 16.48
C PHE A 166 -10.85 -43.27 17.90
N LEU A 167 -10.07 -42.18 18.09
CA LEU A 167 -9.84 -41.57 19.41
C LEU A 167 -11.12 -40.94 19.98
N LEU A 168 -11.85 -40.19 19.18
CA LEU A 168 -13.03 -39.43 19.64
C LEU A 168 -14.33 -40.17 19.55
N LYS A 169 -14.41 -41.31 18.83
CA LYS A 169 -15.59 -42.15 18.70
C LYS A 169 -16.24 -42.49 20.06
N PRO A 170 -15.55 -42.93 21.13
CA PRO A 170 -16.19 -43.23 22.41
C PRO A 170 -16.90 -42.01 23.02
N ALA A 171 -16.29 -40.82 22.95
CA ALA A 171 -16.91 -39.59 23.44
C ALA A 171 -18.14 -39.20 22.63
N TYR A 172 -18.05 -39.28 21.29
CA TYR A 172 -19.21 -38.97 20.43
C TYR A 172 -20.40 -39.91 20.59
N LEU A 173 -20.19 -41.14 21.05
CA LEU A 173 -21.25 -42.08 21.34
C LEU A 173 -22.05 -41.71 22.59
N GLN A 174 -21.40 -41.05 23.55
CA GLN A 174 -22.03 -40.66 24.82
C GLN A 174 -22.81 -39.33 24.71
N ILE A 175 -22.41 -38.43 23.80
CA ILE A 175 -23.04 -37.12 23.67
C ILE A 175 -24.23 -37.21 22.72
N GLN A 176 -25.42 -36.89 23.20
CA GLN A 176 -26.66 -36.84 22.39
C GLN A 176 -26.63 -35.65 21.44
N ASN A 177 -27.32 -35.77 20.29
CA ASN A 177 -27.32 -34.78 19.21
C ASN A 177 -27.70 -33.36 19.62
N PRO A 178 -28.78 -33.10 20.38
CA PRO A 178 -29.13 -31.70 20.71
C PRO A 178 -28.03 -31.00 21.48
N TYR A 179 -27.42 -31.66 22.46
CA TYR A 179 -26.35 -31.07 23.28
C TYR A 179 -25.03 -30.87 22.50
N PHE A 180 -24.67 -31.86 21.65
CA PHE A 180 -23.52 -31.73 20.81
C PHE A 180 -23.66 -30.53 19.88
N LEU A 181 -24.77 -30.40 19.20
CA LEU A 181 -25.01 -29.34 18.22
C LEU A 181 -24.98 -27.96 18.85
N GLN A 182 -25.63 -27.78 20.01
CA GLN A 182 -25.61 -26.53 20.76
C GLN A 182 -24.18 -26.14 21.19
N GLY A 183 -23.44 -27.11 21.77
CA GLY A 183 -22.07 -26.91 22.19
C GLY A 183 -21.13 -26.60 21.01
N TYR A 184 -21.35 -27.28 19.88
CA TYR A 184 -20.55 -27.08 18.67
C TYR A 184 -20.78 -25.69 18.05
N ILE A 185 -22.02 -25.25 17.96
CA ILE A 185 -22.36 -23.89 17.50
C ILE A 185 -21.74 -22.84 18.44
N ALA A 186 -21.89 -23.03 19.76
CA ALA A 186 -21.24 -22.13 20.73
C ALA A 186 -19.72 -22.08 20.56
N LEU A 187 -19.06 -23.22 20.33
CA LEU A 187 -17.63 -23.31 20.09
C LEU A 187 -17.20 -22.55 18.82
N ILE A 188 -17.99 -22.68 17.73
CA ILE A 188 -17.76 -21.93 16.51
C ILE A 188 -17.77 -20.42 16.80
N PHE A 189 -18.84 -19.90 17.43
CA PHE A 189 -18.96 -18.47 17.75
C PHE A 189 -17.84 -17.98 18.66
N LEU A 190 -17.53 -18.70 19.74
CA LEU A 190 -16.45 -18.35 20.66
C LEU A 190 -15.09 -18.32 19.97
N SER A 191 -14.83 -19.27 19.06
CA SER A 191 -13.59 -19.31 18.30
C SER A 191 -13.45 -18.09 17.38
N PHE A 192 -14.48 -17.72 16.63
CA PHE A 192 -14.43 -16.54 15.77
C PHE A 192 -14.32 -15.24 16.56
N ILE A 193 -15.05 -15.08 17.67
CA ILE A 193 -14.97 -13.90 18.54
C ILE A 193 -13.56 -13.80 19.14
N GLY A 194 -13.06 -14.88 19.74
CA GLY A 194 -11.73 -14.92 20.35
C GLY A 194 -10.61 -14.59 19.33
N LEU A 195 -10.66 -15.21 18.15
CA LEU A 195 -9.70 -14.93 17.08
C LEU A 195 -9.80 -13.49 16.57
N ARG A 196 -11.01 -12.95 16.43
CA ARG A 196 -11.19 -11.55 16.00
C ARG A 196 -10.58 -10.57 17.01
N LEU A 197 -10.80 -10.77 18.30
CA LEU A 197 -10.23 -9.93 19.35
C LEU A 197 -8.69 -10.05 19.38
N TYR A 198 -8.19 -11.29 19.32
CA TYR A 198 -6.75 -11.55 19.27
C TYR A 198 -6.10 -10.90 18.06
N ASN A 199 -6.65 -11.10 16.86
CA ASN A 199 -6.12 -10.54 15.61
C ASN A 199 -6.05 -9.02 15.66
N LYS A 200 -7.11 -8.38 16.17
CA LYS A 200 -7.17 -6.92 16.32
C LYS A 200 -6.10 -6.40 17.27
N SER A 201 -5.93 -7.03 18.43
CA SER A 201 -4.91 -6.66 19.42
C SER A 201 -3.49 -6.91 18.89
N TYR A 202 -3.27 -8.04 18.25
CA TYR A 202 -1.96 -8.39 17.71
C TYR A 202 -1.51 -7.44 16.60
N LEU A 203 -2.41 -7.13 15.64
CA LEU A 203 -2.08 -6.24 14.53
C LEU A 203 -1.80 -4.80 14.97
N ILE A 204 -2.56 -4.26 15.91
CA ILE A 204 -2.31 -2.91 16.42
C ILE A 204 -0.96 -2.83 17.16
N THR A 205 -0.57 -3.90 17.87
CA THR A 205 0.74 -3.96 18.51
C THR A 205 1.88 -3.93 17.49
N ILE A 206 1.72 -4.61 16.34
CA ILE A 206 2.72 -4.56 15.26
C ILE A 206 2.80 -3.14 14.67
N VAL A 207 1.66 -2.52 14.35
CA VAL A 207 1.67 -1.18 13.75
C VAL A 207 2.25 -0.13 14.69
N LYS A 208 1.93 -0.19 15.99
CA LYS A 208 2.53 0.68 17.01
C LYS A 208 4.04 0.48 17.21
N ALA A 209 4.56 -0.70 16.88
CA ALA A 209 5.98 -1.02 16.97
C ALA A 209 6.80 -0.49 15.77
N PHE A 210 6.16 -0.01 14.71
CA PHE A 210 6.87 0.61 13.59
C PHE A 210 7.60 1.87 14.04
N LYS A 211 8.75 2.11 13.45
CA LYS A 211 9.56 3.29 13.79
C LYS A 211 8.86 4.58 13.34
N PRO A 212 8.98 5.69 14.09
CA PRO A 212 8.33 6.97 13.74
C PRO A 212 8.71 7.51 12.35
N TYR A 213 9.90 7.18 11.86
CA TYR A 213 10.36 7.58 10.54
C TYR A 213 9.85 6.67 9.41
N SER A 214 9.19 5.53 9.70
CA SER A 214 8.64 4.67 8.66
C SER A 214 7.51 5.38 7.89
N PHE A 215 7.38 5.06 6.61
CA PHE A 215 6.38 5.68 5.74
C PHE A 215 4.94 5.53 6.25
N ILE A 216 4.65 4.52 7.07
CA ILE A 216 3.31 4.32 7.68
C ILE A 216 2.89 5.49 8.57
N HIS A 217 3.82 6.27 9.12
CA HIS A 217 3.50 7.47 9.92
C HIS A 217 3.32 8.74 9.05
N GLN A 218 3.58 8.66 7.76
CA GLN A 218 3.60 9.78 6.81
C GLN A 218 2.62 9.60 5.65
N LEU A 219 1.61 8.72 5.81
CA LEU A 219 0.61 8.50 4.77
C LEU A 219 -0.25 9.74 4.54
N ASN A 220 -0.54 9.98 3.26
CA ASN A 220 -1.47 11.00 2.81
C ASN A 220 -2.93 10.58 3.13
N PRO A 221 -3.87 11.52 3.38
CA PRO A 221 -5.28 11.20 3.58
C PRO A 221 -5.89 10.31 2.50
N PHE A 222 -5.55 10.51 1.23
CA PHE A 222 -6.08 9.71 0.11
C PHE A 222 -5.49 8.29 0.06
N GLU A 223 -4.25 8.09 0.50
CA GLU A 223 -3.67 6.75 0.71
C GLU A 223 -4.44 5.99 1.80
N LEU A 224 -4.82 6.69 2.88
CA LEU A 224 -5.64 6.12 3.96
C LEU A 224 -7.08 5.85 3.52
N VAL A 225 -7.67 6.69 2.66
CA VAL A 225 -8.98 6.44 2.04
C VAL A 225 -8.93 5.16 1.21
N TYR A 226 -7.88 4.99 0.40
CA TYR A 226 -7.70 3.75 -0.36
C TYR A 226 -7.49 2.54 0.56
N LEU A 227 -6.63 2.62 1.57
CA LEU A 227 -6.44 1.54 2.54
C LEU A 227 -7.76 1.12 3.19
N LYS A 228 -8.55 2.09 3.67
CA LYS A 228 -9.81 1.85 4.37
C LYS A 228 -10.88 1.23 3.47
N THR A 229 -10.99 1.70 2.22
CA THR A 229 -12.07 1.34 1.31
C THR A 229 -11.69 0.25 0.30
N GLN A 230 -10.40 0.09 0.00
CA GLN A 230 -9.86 -0.75 -1.07
C GLN A 230 -10.45 -0.40 -2.45
N GLN A 231 -10.86 0.85 -2.64
CA GLN A 231 -11.51 1.34 -3.86
C GLN A 231 -10.85 2.64 -4.31
N LEU A 232 -10.18 2.61 -5.46
CA LEU A 232 -9.54 3.78 -6.05
C LEU A 232 -10.55 4.87 -6.43
N GLN A 233 -11.78 4.49 -6.74
CA GLN A 233 -12.86 5.43 -7.03
C GLN A 233 -13.05 6.45 -5.89
N ASN A 234 -12.96 6.03 -4.63
CA ASN A 234 -13.11 6.93 -3.48
C ASN A 234 -11.99 7.96 -3.40
N VAL A 235 -10.77 7.61 -3.83
CA VAL A 235 -9.66 8.58 -3.96
C VAL A 235 -9.99 9.62 -5.01
N VAL A 236 -10.46 9.18 -6.19
CA VAL A 236 -10.85 10.09 -7.29
C VAL A 236 -12.03 10.97 -6.88
N HIS A 237 -13.06 10.42 -6.20
CA HIS A 237 -14.19 11.20 -5.69
C HIS A 237 -13.75 12.35 -4.80
N GLY A 238 -12.82 12.07 -3.87
CA GLY A 238 -12.27 13.10 -2.99
C GLY A 238 -11.57 14.20 -3.77
N ASN A 239 -10.65 13.86 -4.68
CA ASN A 239 -9.92 14.84 -5.46
C ASN A 239 -10.82 15.69 -6.37
N VAL A 240 -11.84 15.10 -7.00
CA VAL A 240 -12.81 15.84 -7.81
C VAL A 240 -13.66 16.77 -6.94
N ASP A 241 -14.10 16.31 -5.76
CA ASP A 241 -14.89 17.15 -4.84
C ASP A 241 -14.08 18.32 -4.26
N THR A 242 -12.76 18.18 -4.11
CA THR A 242 -11.87 19.31 -3.76
C THR A 242 -12.00 20.43 -4.80
N LEU A 243 -11.98 20.11 -6.09
CA LEU A 243 -12.17 21.09 -7.17
C LEU A 243 -13.60 21.66 -7.22
N VAL A 244 -14.60 20.85 -6.88
CA VAL A 244 -15.99 21.35 -6.75
C VAL A 244 -16.10 22.35 -5.61
N LYS A 245 -15.47 22.09 -4.46
CA LYS A 245 -15.45 23.02 -3.31
C LYS A 245 -14.65 24.28 -3.56
N LYS A 246 -13.55 24.20 -4.31
CA LYS A 246 -12.78 25.36 -4.78
C LYS A 246 -13.58 26.19 -5.81
N GLY A 247 -14.69 25.66 -6.35
CA GLY A 247 -15.46 26.30 -7.39
C GLY A 247 -14.80 26.26 -8.77
N THR A 248 -13.74 25.48 -8.95
CA THR A 248 -13.06 25.21 -10.22
C THR A 248 -13.94 24.36 -11.13
N ILE A 249 -14.65 23.40 -10.54
CA ILE A 249 -15.64 22.56 -11.22
C ILE A 249 -17.04 22.93 -10.74
N VAL A 250 -17.94 23.15 -11.68
CA VAL A 250 -19.36 23.46 -11.43
C VAL A 250 -20.20 22.24 -11.83
N VAL A 251 -21.08 21.83 -10.92
CA VAL A 251 -22.06 20.77 -11.16
C VAL A 251 -23.36 21.39 -11.65
N LYS A 252 -23.79 21.09 -12.89
CA LYS A 252 -25.07 21.51 -13.47
C LYS A 252 -25.76 20.36 -14.20
N SER A 253 -27.01 20.08 -13.85
CA SER A 253 -27.81 19.02 -14.52
C SER A 253 -27.07 17.69 -14.66
N GLU A 254 -26.47 17.22 -13.53
CA GLU A 254 -25.69 15.97 -13.45
C GLU A 254 -24.44 15.91 -14.36
N LYS A 255 -23.98 17.07 -14.83
CA LYS A 255 -22.77 17.22 -15.62
C LYS A 255 -21.74 18.08 -14.89
N LEU A 256 -20.47 17.78 -15.13
CA LEU A 256 -19.34 18.56 -14.66
C LEU A 256 -18.88 19.52 -15.75
N LYS A 257 -18.71 20.77 -15.37
CA LYS A 257 -18.18 21.81 -16.25
C LYS A 257 -17.04 22.55 -15.55
N LEU A 258 -15.95 22.81 -16.26
CA LEU A 258 -14.90 23.72 -15.78
C LEU A 258 -15.39 25.17 -15.83
N LYS A 259 -14.94 25.93 -14.84
CA LYS A 259 -15.04 27.39 -14.86
C LYS A 259 -13.99 27.94 -15.85
N ASP A 260 -14.27 29.11 -16.43
CA ASP A 260 -13.30 29.78 -17.28
C ASP A 260 -12.09 30.25 -16.44
N GLU A 261 -10.89 30.17 -17.02
CA GLU A 261 -9.62 30.56 -16.41
C GLU A 261 -9.29 29.82 -15.09
N VAL A 262 -8.98 28.54 -15.18
CA VAL A 262 -8.58 27.71 -14.04
C VAL A 262 -7.09 27.35 -14.11
N SER A 263 -6.41 27.47 -12.97
CA SER A 263 -5.05 26.95 -12.73
C SER A 263 -5.12 25.73 -11.80
N ALA A 264 -4.13 24.87 -11.89
CA ALA A 264 -3.94 23.74 -11.01
C ALA A 264 -2.87 24.07 -9.96
N ASP A 265 -3.11 23.68 -8.70
CA ASP A 265 -2.14 23.85 -7.61
C ASP A 265 -1.22 22.62 -7.48
N ASN A 266 -1.63 21.48 -8.00
CA ASN A 266 -0.89 20.22 -7.96
C ASN A 266 -1.21 19.32 -9.17
N ILE A 267 -0.50 18.21 -9.29
CA ILE A 267 -0.58 17.31 -10.46
C ILE A 267 -1.95 16.60 -10.52
N GLU A 268 -2.56 16.28 -9.38
CA GLU A 268 -3.90 15.68 -9.30
C GLU A 268 -4.95 16.63 -9.90
N GLU A 269 -4.94 17.89 -9.49
CA GLU A 269 -5.81 18.92 -10.03
C GLU A 269 -5.57 19.16 -11.52
N PHE A 270 -4.30 19.27 -11.92
CA PHE A 270 -3.90 19.40 -13.32
C PHE A 270 -4.48 18.27 -14.16
N THR A 271 -4.33 17.02 -13.71
CA THR A 271 -4.82 15.84 -14.43
C THR A 271 -6.35 15.83 -14.57
N ILE A 272 -7.09 16.25 -13.53
CA ILE A 272 -8.55 16.34 -13.56
C ILE A 272 -8.98 17.46 -14.53
N ILE A 273 -8.35 18.63 -14.44
CA ILE A 273 -8.66 19.78 -15.29
C ILE A 273 -8.41 19.45 -16.77
N GLU A 274 -7.24 18.89 -17.10
CA GLU A 274 -6.93 18.49 -18.48
C GLU A 274 -7.89 17.41 -18.99
N SER A 275 -8.23 16.41 -18.16
CA SER A 275 -9.22 15.40 -18.54
C SER A 275 -10.59 16.01 -18.84
N LEU A 276 -11.03 17.00 -18.04
CA LEU A 276 -12.28 17.71 -18.29
C LEU A 276 -12.22 18.64 -19.51
N LYS A 277 -11.09 19.28 -19.79
CA LYS A 277 -10.90 20.07 -21.03
C LYS A 277 -11.08 19.20 -22.27
N HIS A 278 -10.52 18.00 -22.25
CA HIS A 278 -10.66 17.06 -23.38
C HIS A 278 -12.06 16.50 -23.52
N LEU A 279 -12.74 16.19 -22.44
CA LEU A 279 -14.10 15.61 -22.46
C LEU A 279 -15.21 16.66 -22.66
N GLY A 280 -14.96 17.90 -22.22
CA GLY A 280 -15.96 18.96 -22.21
C GLY A 280 -17.00 18.82 -21.10
N ASN A 281 -18.24 19.25 -21.38
CA ASN A 281 -19.35 19.17 -20.41
C ASN A 281 -19.96 17.76 -20.40
N VAL A 282 -19.51 16.91 -19.50
CA VAL A 282 -19.84 15.47 -19.48
C VAL A 282 -20.43 15.01 -18.14
N PRO A 283 -21.20 13.90 -18.14
CA PRO A 283 -21.52 13.16 -16.93
C PRO A 283 -20.25 12.72 -16.20
N TYR A 284 -20.36 12.42 -14.91
CA TYR A 284 -19.21 12.07 -14.09
C TYR A 284 -18.58 10.71 -14.44
N GLU A 285 -19.41 9.73 -14.88
CA GLU A 285 -18.92 8.36 -15.11
C GLU A 285 -17.82 8.24 -16.19
N PRO A 286 -17.90 8.88 -17.37
CA PRO A 286 -16.80 8.90 -18.34
C PRO A 286 -15.52 9.52 -17.79
N LEU A 287 -15.62 10.62 -17.05
CA LEU A 287 -14.48 11.24 -16.40
C LEU A 287 -13.85 10.30 -15.37
N LEU A 288 -14.63 9.67 -14.51
CA LEU A 288 -14.17 8.71 -13.52
C LEU A 288 -13.40 7.55 -14.17
N LYS A 289 -13.96 6.95 -15.24
CA LYS A 289 -13.31 5.87 -15.99
C LYS A 289 -11.94 6.28 -16.53
N GLN A 290 -11.83 7.50 -17.04
CA GLN A 290 -10.56 8.04 -17.53
C GLN A 290 -9.57 8.28 -16.37
N LEU A 291 -10.01 8.91 -15.27
CA LEU A 291 -9.16 9.23 -14.14
C LEU A 291 -8.62 7.98 -13.41
N LEU A 292 -9.40 6.90 -13.35
CA LEU A 292 -8.97 5.63 -12.76
C LEU A 292 -7.78 4.99 -13.50
N GLN A 293 -7.54 5.36 -14.76
CA GLN A 293 -6.42 4.88 -15.56
C GLN A 293 -5.19 5.79 -15.48
N LYS A 294 -5.32 6.98 -14.89
CA LYS A 294 -4.21 7.94 -14.78
C LYS A 294 -3.19 7.51 -13.73
N PRO A 295 -1.88 7.59 -14.04
CA PRO A 295 -0.80 7.17 -13.14
C PRO A 295 -0.84 7.84 -11.78
N ILE A 296 -1.16 9.14 -11.70
CA ILE A 296 -1.22 9.91 -10.46
C ILE A 296 -2.23 9.34 -9.43
N PHE A 297 -3.33 8.73 -9.89
CA PHE A 297 -4.29 8.07 -9.01
C PHE A 297 -3.93 6.61 -8.78
N SER A 298 -3.53 5.88 -9.83
CA SER A 298 -3.19 4.46 -9.72
C SER A 298 -1.96 4.21 -8.84
N MET A 299 -1.01 5.15 -8.73
CA MET A 299 0.15 5.01 -7.85
C MET A 299 -0.25 4.88 -6.37
N VAL A 300 -1.34 5.54 -5.93
CA VAL A 300 -1.89 5.41 -4.57
C VAL A 300 -2.31 3.97 -4.30
N ALA A 301 -3.03 3.36 -5.25
CA ALA A 301 -3.42 1.96 -5.13
C ALA A 301 -2.21 1.02 -5.17
N ASN A 302 -1.27 1.28 -6.09
CA ASN A 302 -0.09 0.45 -6.29
C ASN A 302 0.83 0.42 -5.06
N SER A 303 1.09 1.57 -4.44
CA SER A 303 1.92 1.67 -3.22
C SER A 303 1.26 0.98 -2.03
N MET A 304 -0.04 1.16 -1.83
CA MET A 304 -0.77 0.54 -0.73
C MET A 304 -0.97 -0.97 -0.93
N ASP A 305 -1.15 -1.43 -2.16
CA ASP A 305 -1.19 -2.86 -2.49
C ASP A 305 0.20 -3.51 -2.34
N ALA A 306 1.27 -2.81 -2.66
CA ALA A 306 2.63 -3.26 -2.41
C ALA A 306 2.88 -3.38 -0.89
N PHE A 307 2.44 -2.41 -0.08
CA PHE A 307 2.47 -2.52 1.38
C PHE A 307 1.74 -3.76 1.87
N LYS A 308 0.50 -3.99 1.42
CA LYS A 308 -0.28 -5.19 1.76
C LYS A 308 0.47 -6.48 1.41
N LYS A 309 1.03 -6.57 0.19
CA LYS A 309 1.82 -7.72 -0.26
C LYS A 309 3.08 -7.92 0.60
N TYR A 310 3.77 -6.84 0.95
CA TYR A 310 4.95 -6.88 1.81
C TYR A 310 4.59 -7.38 3.21
N PHE A 311 3.53 -6.85 3.81
CA PHE A 311 3.04 -7.25 5.13
C PHE A 311 2.62 -8.73 5.17
N ILE A 312 1.88 -9.21 4.17
CA ILE A 312 1.44 -10.62 4.07
C ILE A 312 2.63 -11.59 3.99
N LYS A 313 3.75 -11.17 3.38
CA LYS A 313 4.97 -12.00 3.32
C LYS A 313 5.78 -12.00 4.60
N SER A 314 5.41 -11.20 5.59
CA SER A 314 6.15 -11.07 6.85
C SER A 314 5.95 -12.26 7.78
N LYS A 315 6.96 -12.51 8.64
CA LYS A 315 6.90 -13.53 9.70
C LYS A 315 5.76 -13.24 10.69
N SER A 316 5.51 -11.97 10.99
CA SER A 316 4.46 -11.55 11.91
C SER A 316 3.08 -11.91 11.39
N PHE A 317 2.78 -11.62 10.12
CA PHE A 317 1.53 -12.05 9.50
C PHE A 317 1.44 -13.57 9.35
N GLY A 318 2.55 -14.22 8.97
CA GLY A 318 2.60 -15.68 8.89
C GLY A 318 2.18 -16.35 10.20
N LYS A 319 2.74 -15.94 11.34
CA LYS A 319 2.35 -16.46 12.66
C LYS A 319 0.86 -16.27 12.94
N LEU A 320 0.33 -15.08 12.64
CA LEU A 320 -1.08 -14.77 12.82
C LEU A 320 -1.97 -15.68 11.97
N PHE A 321 -1.63 -15.83 10.69
CA PHE A 321 -2.36 -16.67 9.75
C PHE A 321 -2.34 -18.15 10.17
N TYR A 322 -1.18 -18.68 10.56
CA TYR A 322 -1.04 -20.07 10.95
C TYR A 322 -1.86 -20.38 12.21
N LEU A 323 -1.85 -19.50 13.20
CA LEU A 323 -2.67 -19.67 14.42
C LEU A 323 -4.16 -19.73 14.07
N ASN A 324 -4.64 -18.78 13.27
CA ASN A 324 -6.06 -18.75 12.85
C ASN A 324 -6.45 -20.00 12.05
N PHE A 325 -5.61 -20.39 11.10
CA PHE A 325 -5.84 -21.58 10.27
C PHE A 325 -5.92 -22.86 11.13
N VAL A 326 -4.98 -23.05 12.05
CA VAL A 326 -4.94 -24.24 12.91
C VAL A 326 -6.17 -24.31 13.81
N ILE A 327 -6.53 -23.23 14.52
CA ILE A 327 -7.69 -23.22 15.43
C ILE A 327 -8.96 -23.49 14.64
N LEU A 328 -9.19 -22.81 13.52
CA LEU A 328 -10.41 -23.00 12.71
C LEU A 328 -10.46 -24.39 12.08
N SER A 329 -9.31 -24.95 11.69
CA SER A 329 -9.22 -26.34 11.19
C SER A 329 -9.57 -27.37 12.26
N ILE A 330 -9.11 -27.17 13.50
CA ILE A 330 -9.47 -28.05 14.63
C ILE A 330 -10.98 -28.01 14.88
N VAL A 331 -11.59 -26.83 14.92
CA VAL A 331 -13.05 -26.71 15.11
C VAL A 331 -13.81 -27.38 13.98
N LEU A 332 -13.38 -27.20 12.72
CA LEU A 332 -13.98 -27.86 11.56
C LEU A 332 -13.83 -29.38 11.63
N MET A 333 -12.68 -29.88 12.06
CA MET A 333 -12.38 -31.30 12.25
C MET A 333 -13.35 -31.96 13.24
N LEU A 334 -13.61 -31.31 14.38
CA LEU A 334 -14.56 -31.84 15.39
C LEU A 334 -15.97 -32.06 14.81
N GLY A 335 -16.46 -31.11 14.02
CA GLY A 335 -17.76 -31.24 13.36
C GLY A 335 -17.78 -32.36 12.30
N LEU A 336 -16.68 -32.44 11.50
CA LEU A 336 -16.56 -33.44 10.46
C LEU A 336 -16.52 -34.88 11.05
N LEU A 337 -15.79 -35.08 12.14
CA LEU A 337 -15.73 -36.36 12.83
C LEU A 337 -17.11 -36.76 13.40
N ARG A 338 -17.91 -35.80 13.87
CA ARG A 338 -19.29 -36.05 14.27
C ARG A 338 -20.16 -36.43 13.09
N LEU A 339 -20.01 -35.76 11.94
CA LEU A 339 -20.73 -36.13 10.71
C LEU A 339 -20.43 -37.59 10.33
N VAL A 340 -19.13 -37.96 10.25
CA VAL A 340 -18.68 -39.31 9.94
C VAL A 340 -19.29 -40.33 10.91
N THR A 341 -19.28 -40.01 12.21
CA THR A 341 -19.88 -40.89 13.25
C THR A 341 -21.38 -41.06 13.03
N GLY A 342 -22.09 -40.03 12.58
CA GLY A 342 -23.51 -40.08 12.26
C GLY A 342 -23.83 -40.95 11.05
N VAL A 343 -23.08 -40.73 9.94
CA VAL A 343 -23.21 -41.51 8.69
C VAL A 343 -22.98 -42.99 8.94
N LEU A 344 -21.89 -43.36 9.62
CA LEU A 344 -21.54 -44.75 9.91
C LEU A 344 -22.53 -45.46 10.87
N ARG A 345 -23.48 -44.74 11.43
CA ARG A 345 -24.54 -45.24 12.36
C ARG A 345 -25.93 -45.07 11.81
N ASP A 346 -26.07 -44.72 10.54
CA ASP A 346 -27.36 -44.46 9.87
C ASP A 346 -28.25 -43.48 10.64
N LYS A 347 -27.64 -42.43 11.25
CA LYS A 347 -28.37 -41.36 11.94
C LYS A 347 -28.54 -40.16 11.00
N PRO A 348 -29.62 -39.35 11.15
CA PRO A 348 -29.81 -38.16 10.34
C PRO A 348 -28.67 -37.16 10.58
N VAL A 349 -28.03 -36.76 9.51
CA VAL A 349 -26.82 -35.86 9.53
C VAL A 349 -27.03 -34.56 8.78
N ASP A 350 -28.22 -34.32 8.23
CA ASP A 350 -28.49 -33.17 7.34
C ASP A 350 -28.14 -31.84 7.99
N LEU A 351 -28.53 -31.64 9.24
CA LEU A 351 -28.33 -30.40 9.96
C LEU A 351 -26.84 -30.12 10.25
N ILE A 352 -26.07 -31.14 10.66
CA ILE A 352 -24.62 -30.94 10.88
C ILE A 352 -23.88 -30.76 9.57
N ALA A 353 -24.30 -31.42 8.48
CA ALA A 353 -23.73 -31.23 7.15
C ALA A 353 -23.94 -29.78 6.68
N LEU A 354 -25.15 -29.24 6.84
CA LEU A 354 -25.44 -27.84 6.51
C LEU A 354 -24.57 -26.87 7.33
N ILE A 355 -24.43 -27.09 8.64
CA ILE A 355 -23.58 -26.24 9.51
C ILE A 355 -22.12 -26.31 9.06
N LEU A 356 -21.59 -27.47 8.69
CA LEU A 356 -20.21 -27.61 8.22
C LEU A 356 -19.97 -26.89 6.90
N ILE A 357 -20.92 -26.92 5.97
CA ILE A 357 -20.82 -26.16 4.71
C ILE A 357 -20.75 -24.66 4.99
N ILE A 358 -21.68 -24.15 5.81
CA ILE A 358 -21.70 -22.73 6.20
C ILE A 358 -20.39 -22.37 6.91
N GLN A 359 -19.95 -23.18 7.86
CA GLN A 359 -18.70 -22.95 8.57
C GLN A 359 -17.49 -22.91 7.65
N ALA A 360 -17.38 -23.82 6.67
CA ALA A 360 -16.29 -23.83 5.70
C ALA A 360 -16.24 -22.53 4.89
N ILE A 361 -17.38 -22.03 4.42
CA ILE A 361 -17.49 -20.75 3.71
C ILE A 361 -17.05 -19.60 4.63
N VAL A 362 -17.53 -19.58 5.87
CA VAL A 362 -17.16 -18.53 6.84
C VAL A 362 -15.68 -18.58 7.19
N VAL A 363 -15.07 -19.76 7.32
CA VAL A 363 -13.62 -19.91 7.56
C VAL A 363 -12.81 -19.33 6.40
N ILE A 364 -13.17 -19.68 5.17
CA ILE A 364 -12.47 -19.16 3.97
C ILE A 364 -12.57 -17.63 3.91
N THR A 365 -13.76 -17.08 4.07
CA THR A 365 -13.96 -15.62 4.04
C THR A 365 -13.27 -14.91 5.21
N PHE A 366 -13.24 -15.52 6.40
CA PHE A 366 -12.53 -14.99 7.56
C PHE A 366 -11.00 -14.91 7.33
N LEU A 367 -10.41 -16.00 6.83
CA LEU A 367 -8.97 -16.05 6.52
C LEU A 367 -8.61 -15.09 5.36
N TRP A 368 -9.48 -14.96 4.38
CA TRP A 368 -9.29 -13.98 3.32
C TRP A 368 -9.34 -12.54 3.86
N ARG A 369 -10.35 -12.21 4.67
CA ARG A 369 -10.44 -10.88 5.32
C ARG A 369 -9.28 -10.59 6.26
N LEU A 370 -8.68 -11.61 6.89
CA LEU A 370 -7.52 -11.45 7.76
C LEU A 370 -6.33 -10.82 6.99
N SER A 371 -6.13 -11.19 5.72
CA SER A 371 -5.08 -10.63 4.88
C SER A 371 -5.25 -9.13 4.58
N MET A 372 -6.47 -8.63 4.70
CA MET A 372 -6.80 -7.21 4.46
C MET A 372 -6.91 -6.40 5.76
N LEU A 373 -6.96 -7.05 6.92
CA LEU A 373 -7.32 -6.40 8.18
C LEU A 373 -6.35 -5.29 8.59
N VAL A 374 -5.06 -5.43 8.28
CA VAL A 374 -4.06 -4.39 8.54
C VAL A 374 -4.37 -3.12 7.76
N CYS A 375 -4.81 -3.25 6.51
CA CYS A 375 -5.13 -2.14 5.62
C CYS A 375 -6.48 -1.51 5.96
N ILE A 376 -7.56 -2.32 6.03
CA ILE A 376 -8.92 -1.79 6.13
C ILE A 376 -9.31 -1.31 7.54
N ASP A 377 -8.66 -1.82 8.58
CA ASP A 377 -9.01 -1.50 9.98
C ASP A 377 -7.82 -1.00 10.80
N THR A 378 -6.66 -1.71 10.79
CA THR A 378 -5.62 -1.46 11.78
C THR A 378 -4.89 -0.13 11.53
N VAL A 379 -4.36 0.09 10.32
CA VAL A 379 -3.66 1.35 9.98
C VAL A 379 -4.61 2.55 10.01
N PRO A 380 -5.82 2.51 9.39
CA PRO A 380 -6.77 3.62 9.50
C PRO A 380 -7.16 3.95 10.94
N ARG A 381 -7.33 2.93 11.82
CA ARG A 381 -7.62 3.16 13.23
C ARG A 381 -6.45 3.77 13.97
N PHE A 382 -5.23 3.27 13.74
CA PHE A 382 -4.01 3.84 14.30
C PHE A 382 -3.88 5.33 13.97
N TYR A 383 -4.17 5.72 12.73
CA TYR A 383 -4.20 7.12 12.35
C TYR A 383 -5.25 7.93 13.11
N LYS A 384 -6.49 7.40 13.18
CA LYS A 384 -7.58 8.07 13.88
C LYS A 384 -7.33 8.27 15.37
N GLU A 385 -6.73 7.28 16.03
CA GLU A 385 -6.57 7.25 17.49
C GLU A 385 -5.27 7.88 17.97
N GLU A 386 -4.16 7.75 17.20
CA GLU A 386 -2.81 8.13 17.67
C GLU A 386 -2.21 9.30 16.88
N ILE A 387 -2.36 9.33 15.56
CA ILE A 387 -1.66 10.31 14.70
C ILE A 387 -2.47 11.60 14.58
N LEU A 388 -3.74 11.50 14.20
CA LEU A 388 -4.57 12.66 13.91
C LEU A 388 -4.80 13.58 15.11
N PRO A 389 -5.00 13.09 16.35
CA PRO A 389 -5.19 13.98 17.48
C PRO A 389 -4.02 14.93 17.77
N ALA A 390 -2.80 14.56 17.34
CA ALA A 390 -1.59 15.36 17.50
C ALA A 390 -1.32 16.32 16.33
N ARG A 391 -2.12 16.29 15.27
CA ARG A 391 -1.91 17.10 14.06
C ARG A 391 -2.74 18.39 14.12
N GLU A 392 -2.13 19.50 13.77
CA GLU A 392 -2.81 20.80 13.66
C GLU A 392 -3.77 20.87 12.47
N ASP A 393 -3.42 20.17 11.37
CA ASP A 393 -4.16 20.16 10.11
C ASP A 393 -5.34 19.15 10.08
N GLN A 394 -5.65 18.48 11.20
CA GLN A 394 -6.71 17.46 11.29
C GLN A 394 -8.11 17.95 10.83
N LYS A 395 -8.33 19.28 10.86
CA LYS A 395 -9.58 19.91 10.41
C LYS A 395 -9.63 20.15 8.91
N ASN A 396 -8.53 19.98 8.19
CA ASN A 396 -8.50 20.12 6.74
C ASN A 396 -9.46 19.11 6.10
N TRP A 397 -10.03 19.50 4.96
CA TRP A 397 -11.07 18.72 4.31
C TRP A 397 -10.61 17.29 3.96
N ASP A 398 -9.39 17.11 3.53
CA ASP A 398 -8.84 15.79 3.13
C ASP A 398 -8.83 14.81 4.31
N TRP A 399 -8.45 15.28 5.52
CA TRP A 399 -8.52 14.47 6.74
C TRP A 399 -9.95 14.19 7.16
N GLN A 400 -10.84 15.17 7.04
CA GLN A 400 -12.27 14.96 7.31
C GLN A 400 -12.87 13.95 6.32
N TYR A 401 -12.44 13.99 5.04
CA TYR A 401 -12.88 13.00 4.05
C TYR A 401 -12.41 11.59 4.42
N PHE A 402 -11.17 11.41 4.87
CA PHE A 402 -10.68 10.12 5.39
C PHE A 402 -11.52 9.63 6.58
N LEU A 403 -11.85 10.50 7.53
CA LEU A 403 -12.60 10.13 8.75
C LEU A 403 -14.06 9.77 8.44
N ILE A 404 -14.75 10.63 7.72
CA ILE A 404 -16.21 10.60 7.51
C ILE A 404 -16.56 9.83 6.21
N GLY A 405 -15.72 9.92 5.19
CA GLY A 405 -15.94 9.31 3.87
C GLY A 405 -16.88 10.13 3.00
N THR A 406 -17.59 9.44 2.09
CA THR A 406 -18.44 10.07 1.06
C THR A 406 -19.59 10.93 1.61
N ALA A 407 -19.90 10.86 2.89
CA ALA A 407 -20.95 11.68 3.51
C ALA A 407 -20.59 13.18 3.60
N ILE A 408 -19.29 13.54 3.50
CA ILE A 408 -18.82 14.94 3.54
C ILE A 408 -18.70 15.57 2.15
N LEU A 409 -18.90 14.80 1.09
CA LEU A 409 -18.87 15.31 -0.28
C LEU A 409 -19.92 16.41 -0.50
N SER A 410 -19.65 17.29 -1.44
CA SER A 410 -20.56 18.38 -1.82
C SER A 410 -21.93 17.84 -2.19
N PRO A 411 -23.03 18.39 -1.66
CA PRO A 411 -24.39 17.87 -1.90
C PRO A 411 -24.74 17.68 -3.38
N ALA A 412 -24.26 18.59 -4.24
CA ALA A 412 -24.45 18.49 -5.68
C ALA A 412 -23.66 17.33 -6.33
N PHE A 413 -22.56 16.88 -5.73
CA PHE A 413 -21.69 15.82 -6.23
C PHE A 413 -22.06 14.42 -5.70
N VAL A 414 -22.64 14.33 -4.49
CA VAL A 414 -23.02 13.06 -3.83
C VAL A 414 -23.85 12.13 -4.74
N PRO A 415 -24.88 12.59 -5.48
CA PRO A 415 -25.67 11.69 -6.31
C PRO A 415 -24.83 11.01 -7.39
N MET A 416 -23.93 11.75 -8.04
CA MET A 416 -23.07 11.24 -9.10
C MET A 416 -22.02 10.23 -8.56
N ALA A 417 -21.43 10.50 -7.40
CA ALA A 417 -20.51 9.58 -6.76
C ALA A 417 -21.20 8.28 -6.31
N LYS A 418 -22.45 8.33 -5.85
CA LYS A 418 -23.24 7.14 -5.48
C LYS A 418 -23.63 6.30 -6.69
N LEU A 419 -24.07 6.92 -7.79
CA LEU A 419 -24.42 6.22 -9.02
C LEU A 419 -23.23 5.45 -9.59
N SER A 420 -22.04 6.07 -9.61
CA SER A 420 -20.82 5.41 -10.10
C SER A 420 -20.36 4.24 -9.23
N ASN A 421 -20.62 4.28 -7.91
CA ASN A 421 -20.32 3.15 -7.02
C ASN A 421 -21.29 1.98 -7.19
N SER A 422 -22.55 2.22 -7.57
CA SER A 422 -23.54 1.15 -7.80
C SER A 422 -23.32 0.41 -9.10
N SER A 423 -22.83 1.08 -10.14
CA SER A 423 -22.52 0.47 -11.44
C SER A 423 -21.29 -0.45 -11.39
N SER A 424 -20.38 -0.26 -10.44
CA SER A 424 -19.17 -1.09 -10.29
C SER A 424 -19.38 -2.36 -9.45
N SER A 425 -20.46 -2.45 -8.68
CA SER A 425 -20.78 -3.65 -7.87
C SER A 425 -21.47 -4.76 -8.67
N GLY A 426 -21.78 -4.55 -9.94
CA GLY A 426 -22.53 -5.46 -10.83
C GLY A 426 -21.69 -6.22 -11.87
N SER A 427 -20.36 -6.02 -11.96
CA SER A 427 -19.54 -6.73 -12.94
C SER A 427 -18.16 -7.08 -12.39
N ASP A 428 -17.95 -8.38 -12.35
CA ASP A 428 -16.69 -9.10 -12.44
C ASP A 428 -15.67 -9.04 -11.29
N SER A 429 -15.79 -10.06 -10.47
CA SER A 429 -14.63 -10.78 -9.93
C SER A 429 -13.80 -11.43 -11.06
N SER A 430 -13.28 -10.68 -12.02
CA SER A 430 -12.22 -11.13 -12.89
C SER A 430 -10.89 -10.62 -12.29
N SER A 431 -10.24 -11.54 -11.59
CA SER A 431 -8.84 -11.45 -11.21
C SER A 431 -7.99 -11.26 -12.47
N CYS A 432 -7.67 -10.03 -12.82
CA CYS A 432 -6.56 -9.74 -13.71
C CYS A 432 -5.26 -9.97 -12.94
N SER A 433 -4.82 -11.22 -12.89
CA SER A 433 -3.42 -11.56 -12.63
C SER A 433 -2.64 -11.30 -13.92
N SER A 434 -2.37 -10.07 -14.25
CA SER A 434 -1.33 -9.71 -15.20
C SER A 434 0.00 -9.78 -14.46
N GLY A 435 0.61 -10.95 -14.52
CA GLY A 435 2.03 -11.10 -14.26
C GLY A 435 2.83 -10.35 -15.31
N CYS A 436 3.17 -9.10 -15.05
CA CYS A 436 4.28 -8.44 -15.72
C CYS A 436 5.55 -8.82 -14.99
N GLY A 437 6.11 -9.96 -15.37
CA GLY A 437 7.51 -10.27 -15.20
C GLY A 437 8.29 -9.52 -16.26
N SER A 438 8.72 -8.31 -15.98
CA SER A 438 9.76 -7.63 -16.74
C SER A 438 11.10 -7.93 -16.06
N SER A 439 11.69 -9.03 -16.45
CA SER A 439 13.13 -9.24 -16.36
C SER A 439 13.80 -8.24 -17.31
N CYS A 440 14.30 -7.14 -16.79
CA CYS A 440 15.27 -6.33 -17.50
C CYS A 440 16.62 -7.06 -17.43
N SER A 441 16.85 -7.93 -18.38
CA SER A 441 18.17 -8.44 -18.68
C SER A 441 18.70 -7.73 -19.93
N SER A 442 19.87 -7.12 -19.79
CA SER A 442 20.86 -6.92 -20.85
C SER A 442 20.53 -5.89 -21.93
N CYS A 443 20.97 -4.66 -21.73
CA CYS A 443 21.45 -3.85 -22.85
C CYS A 443 22.90 -4.26 -23.17
N GLY A 444 23.04 -5.23 -24.06
CA GLY A 444 24.31 -5.55 -24.71
C GLY A 444 24.44 -4.79 -26.01
N GLY A 445 25.56 -4.07 -26.17
CA GLY A 445 26.25 -3.90 -27.44
C GLY A 445 25.63 -2.96 -28.49
N CYS A 446 26.11 -1.72 -28.53
CA CYS A 446 26.32 -1.02 -29.80
C CYS A 446 27.80 -1.13 -30.13
N GLY A 447 28.16 -2.11 -30.96
CA GLY A 447 29.33 -2.06 -31.80
C GLY A 447 28.89 -1.41 -33.11
N GLY A 448 29.72 -0.53 -33.62
CA GLY A 448 29.48 0.07 -34.91
C GLY A 448 30.72 0.78 -35.37
N ASP A 449 31.15 0.59 -36.51
CA ASP A 449 32.28 1.08 -37.27
C ASP A 449 32.52 2.58 -37.15
#